data_fb42fdd99bd5dd02920e068e9be75406
#
_entry.id   fb42fdd99bd5dd02920e068e9be75406
#
_cell.length_a   1.000
_cell.length_b   1.000
_cell.length_c   1.000
_cell.angle_alpha   90.00
_cell.angle_beta   90.00
_cell.angle_gamma   90.00
#
_symmetry.space_group_name_H-M   'P 1'
#
loop_
_entity.id
_entity.type
_entity.pdbx_description
1 polymer ?
#
loop_
_entity_poly.entity_id
_entity_poly.type
_entity_poly.pdbx_seq_one_letter_code
_entity_poly.pdbx_strand_id
1 'polypeptide(L)'
;MADGPAYALQVAVIARLRADTDLGAVVGPKIFDEPPPSQYADYPFVHLGRLDDEAVRIGCHTDDDILFTIECHTRPVAGRVEVLALAHAVRRALDDAPLTLSGHSLDWCDFLTQSVNQSRDGATWTAVLAFEASVAAAV
;
A
#
# COMPACT_ATOMS: atom_id res chain seq x y z
N MET A 1 -20.71 15.37 0.07
CA MET A 1 -20.86 13.93 -0.23
C MET A 1 -19.75 13.19 0.45
N ALA A 2 -20.06 12.12 1.17
CA ALA A 2 -19.04 11.32 1.82
C ALA A 2 -18.31 10.47 0.78
N ASP A 3 -17.01 10.36 0.92
CA ASP A 3 -16.20 9.49 0.08
C ASP A 3 -16.49 8.02 0.42
N GLY A 4 -16.32 7.15 -0.57
CA GLY A 4 -16.47 5.72 -0.33
C GLY A 4 -15.35 5.16 0.55
N PRO A 5 -15.57 3.98 1.17
CA PRO A 5 -14.58 3.39 2.07
C PRO A 5 -13.25 3.08 1.37
N ALA A 6 -13.28 2.63 0.12
CA ALA A 6 -12.06 2.33 -0.62
C ALA A 6 -11.23 3.58 -0.88
N TYR A 7 -11.89 4.68 -1.25
CA TYR A 7 -11.20 5.95 -1.47
C TYR A 7 -10.60 6.48 -0.17
N ALA A 8 -11.39 6.45 0.91
CA ALA A 8 -10.91 6.91 2.22
C ALA A 8 -9.69 6.10 2.68
N LEU A 9 -9.71 4.78 2.46
CA LEU A 9 -8.59 3.92 2.79
C LEU A 9 -7.35 4.25 1.95
N GLN A 10 -7.52 4.43 0.64
CA GLN A 10 -6.43 4.79 -0.27
C GLN A 10 -5.73 6.06 0.18
N VAL A 11 -6.50 7.10 0.48
CA VAL A 11 -5.95 8.39 0.94
C VAL A 11 -5.16 8.19 2.23
N ALA A 12 -5.70 7.45 3.18
CA ALA A 12 -5.05 7.21 4.47
C ALA A 12 -3.76 6.38 4.32
N VAL A 13 -3.78 5.36 3.48
CA VAL A 13 -2.61 4.50 3.23
C VAL A 13 -1.47 5.31 2.61
N ILE A 14 -1.76 6.09 1.58
CA ILE A 14 -0.74 6.90 0.91
C ILE A 14 -0.19 7.96 1.86
N ALA A 15 -1.06 8.61 2.64
CA ALA A 15 -0.62 9.59 3.63
C ALA A 15 0.29 8.96 4.69
N ARG A 16 -0.06 7.76 5.15
CA ARG A 16 0.75 7.03 6.14
C ARG A 16 2.13 6.69 5.59
N LEU A 17 2.19 6.20 4.35
CA LEU A 17 3.45 5.86 3.72
C LEU A 17 4.32 7.11 3.52
N ARG A 18 3.72 8.21 3.08
CA ARG A 18 4.46 9.47 2.87
C ARG A 18 4.97 10.08 4.16
N ALA A 19 4.33 9.81 5.27
CA ALA A 19 4.74 10.31 6.58
C ALA A 19 5.82 9.44 7.24
N ASP A 20 6.07 8.25 6.73
CA ASP A 20 7.05 7.33 7.31
C ASP A 20 8.47 7.78 7.02
N THR A 21 9.29 7.95 8.07
CA THR A 21 10.65 8.44 7.92
C THR A 21 11.57 7.44 7.25
N ASP A 22 11.41 6.14 7.51
CA ASP A 22 12.24 5.10 6.89
C ASP A 22 11.99 5.02 5.40
N LEU A 23 10.73 5.09 4.97
CA LEU A 23 10.39 5.15 3.55
C LEU A 23 10.88 6.43 2.91
N GLY A 24 10.72 7.55 3.58
CA GLY A 24 11.17 8.84 3.07
C GLY A 24 12.66 8.88 2.81
N ALA A 25 13.45 8.17 3.60
CA ALA A 25 14.89 8.08 3.42
C ALA A 25 15.28 7.31 2.15
N VAL A 26 14.42 6.40 1.67
CA VAL A 26 14.71 5.56 0.50
C VAL A 26 14.07 6.13 -0.76
N VAL A 27 12.77 6.44 -0.72
CA VAL A 27 12.02 6.84 -1.92
C VAL A 27 11.69 8.33 -1.96
N GLY A 28 11.87 9.06 -0.85
CA GLY A 28 11.48 10.46 -0.78
C GLY A 28 9.99 10.62 -1.07
N PRO A 29 9.62 11.54 -1.98
CA PRO A 29 8.22 11.76 -2.30
C PRO A 29 7.64 10.77 -3.31
N LYS A 30 8.40 9.76 -3.75
CA LYS A 30 8.01 8.84 -4.83
C LYS A 30 7.12 7.71 -4.34
N ILE A 31 5.99 8.08 -3.77
CA ILE A 31 4.91 7.19 -3.33
C ILE A 31 3.67 7.62 -4.08
N PHE A 32 3.16 6.76 -4.94
CA PHE A 32 2.16 7.11 -5.94
C PHE A 32 0.89 6.27 -5.79
N ASP A 33 -0.21 6.83 -6.25
CA ASP A 33 -1.49 6.15 -6.39
C ASP A 33 -1.42 5.09 -7.49
N GLU A 34 -0.79 5.44 -8.61
CA GLU A 34 -0.62 4.54 -9.74
C GLU A 34 0.83 4.58 -10.23
N PRO A 35 1.29 3.54 -10.95
CA PRO A 35 2.68 3.54 -11.41
C PRO A 35 2.91 4.69 -12.40
N PRO A 36 4.06 5.38 -12.30
CA PRO A 36 4.40 6.39 -13.29
C PRO A 36 4.62 5.75 -14.64
N PRO A 37 4.38 6.47 -15.76
CA PRO A 37 4.73 5.95 -17.07
C PRO A 37 6.19 5.50 -17.10
N SER A 38 6.48 4.37 -17.77
CA SER A 38 7.81 3.77 -17.74
C SER A 38 8.93 4.72 -18.16
N GLN A 39 8.64 5.62 -19.08
CA GLN A 39 9.60 6.62 -19.56
C GLN A 39 9.97 7.67 -18.50
N TYR A 40 9.14 7.83 -17.46
CA TYR A 40 9.37 8.78 -16.37
C TYR A 40 9.66 8.08 -15.04
N ALA A 41 9.77 6.77 -15.05
CA ALA A 41 10.02 6.03 -13.83
C ALA A 41 11.40 6.36 -13.25
N ASP A 42 11.41 6.78 -11.99
CA ASP A 42 12.63 7.09 -11.26
C ASP A 42 12.71 6.15 -10.05
N TYR A 43 13.62 5.20 -10.09
CA TYR A 43 13.75 4.17 -9.07
C TYR A 43 14.60 4.64 -7.90
N PRO A 44 14.34 4.15 -6.69
CA PRO A 44 13.22 3.30 -6.30
C PRO A 44 11.92 4.09 -6.13
N PHE A 45 10.80 3.42 -6.27
CA PHE A 45 9.49 4.04 -6.01
C PHE A 45 8.48 3.00 -5.51
N VAL A 46 7.38 3.51 -4.95
CA VAL A 46 6.30 2.69 -4.37
C VAL A 46 4.98 3.19 -4.94
N HIS A 47 4.07 2.29 -5.26
CA HIS A 47 2.72 2.70 -5.66
C HIS A 47 1.68 1.72 -5.13
N LEU A 48 0.44 2.22 -5.05
CA LEU A 48 -0.72 1.40 -4.74
C LEU A 48 -1.04 0.56 -5.97
N GLY A 49 -1.20 -0.74 -5.78
CA GLY A 49 -1.54 -1.65 -6.85
C GLY A 49 -3.02 -1.99 -6.85
N ARG A 50 -3.33 -3.27 -6.74
CA ARG A 50 -4.71 -3.76 -6.73
C ARG A 50 -5.46 -3.28 -5.49
N LEU A 51 -6.75 -3.00 -5.66
CA LEU A 51 -7.65 -2.67 -4.55
C LEU A 51 -9.01 -3.28 -4.83
N ASP A 52 -9.43 -4.22 -3.96
CA ASP A 52 -10.71 -4.91 -4.06
C ASP A 52 -11.51 -4.67 -2.79
N ASP A 53 -12.75 -4.27 -2.95
CA ASP A 53 -13.65 -3.92 -1.86
C ASP A 53 -14.82 -4.92 -1.84
N GLU A 54 -15.01 -5.58 -0.71
CA GLU A 54 -16.09 -6.55 -0.52
C GLU A 54 -16.95 -6.12 0.67
N ALA A 55 -18.24 -5.97 0.44
CA ALA A 55 -19.17 -5.63 1.51
C ALA A 55 -19.42 -6.84 2.41
N VAL A 56 -19.32 -6.61 3.71
CA VAL A 56 -19.62 -7.62 4.73
C VAL A 56 -20.80 -7.13 5.54
N ARG A 57 -21.92 -7.85 5.46
CA ARG A 57 -23.15 -7.49 6.14
C ARG A 57 -23.30 -8.27 7.43
N ILE A 58 -23.32 -7.56 8.55
CA ILE A 58 -23.43 -8.16 9.88
C ILE A 58 -24.61 -7.48 10.59
N GLY A 59 -25.76 -8.17 10.62
CA GLY A 59 -26.95 -7.59 11.23
C GLY A 59 -27.39 -6.31 10.54
N CYS A 60 -27.40 -5.19 11.30
CA CYS A 60 -27.77 -3.88 10.78
C CYS A 60 -26.58 -3.11 10.20
N HIS A 61 -25.39 -3.69 10.27
CA HIS A 61 -24.17 -3.02 9.83
C HIS A 61 -23.68 -3.56 8.50
N THR A 62 -23.03 -2.69 7.74
CA THR A 62 -22.26 -3.10 6.58
C THR A 62 -20.85 -2.58 6.77
N ASP A 63 -19.91 -3.51 6.89
CA ASP A 63 -18.48 -3.20 6.87
C ASP A 63 -17.95 -3.50 5.47
N ASP A 64 -16.81 -2.96 5.15
CA ASP A 64 -16.10 -3.28 3.92
C ASP A 64 -14.77 -3.91 4.26
N ASP A 65 -14.54 -5.12 3.73
CA ASP A 65 -13.23 -5.73 3.77
C ASP A 65 -12.52 -5.39 2.47
N ILE A 66 -11.37 -4.74 2.59
CA ILE A 66 -10.65 -4.22 1.43
C ILE A 66 -9.30 -4.90 1.35
N LEU A 67 -9.09 -5.62 0.24
CA LEU A 67 -7.81 -6.22 -0.10
C LEU A 67 -7.05 -5.23 -1.00
N PHE A 68 -5.84 -4.86 -0.62
CA PHE A 68 -5.05 -3.96 -1.44
C PHE A 68 -3.60 -4.40 -1.46
N THR A 69 -2.88 -4.01 -2.52
CA THR A 69 -1.46 -4.31 -2.65
C THR A 69 -0.66 -3.03 -2.75
N ILE A 70 0.55 -3.09 -2.21
CA ILE A 70 1.56 -2.05 -2.38
C ILE A 70 2.70 -2.66 -3.17
N GLU A 71 3.13 -2.01 -4.23
CA GLU A 71 4.22 -2.47 -5.06
C GLU A 71 5.44 -1.58 -4.88
N CYS A 72 6.57 -2.23 -4.65
CA CYS A 72 7.87 -1.57 -4.50
C CYS A 72 8.75 -1.97 -5.67
N HIS A 73 9.36 -0.98 -6.33
CA HIS A 73 10.19 -1.21 -7.52
C HIS A 73 11.58 -0.65 -7.30
N THR A 74 12.60 -1.48 -7.56
CA THR A 74 13.99 -1.07 -7.44
C THR A 74 14.79 -1.53 -8.66
N ARG A 75 15.97 -0.93 -8.87
CA ARG A 75 16.94 -1.39 -9.85
C ARG A 75 17.78 -2.53 -9.26
N PRO A 76 18.34 -3.42 -10.08
CA PRO A 76 19.08 -4.59 -9.59
C PRO A 76 20.51 -4.26 -9.19
N VAL A 77 20.77 -3.10 -8.61
CA VAL A 77 22.13 -2.66 -8.25
C VAL A 77 22.68 -3.48 -7.11
N ALA A 78 21.83 -3.79 -6.12
CA ALA A 78 22.20 -4.56 -4.94
C ALA A 78 21.39 -5.85 -4.82
N GLY A 79 20.91 -6.39 -5.94
CA GLY A 79 20.06 -7.58 -5.96
C GLY A 79 18.77 -7.37 -5.19
N ARG A 80 18.37 -8.38 -4.42
CA ARG A 80 17.12 -8.33 -3.64
C ARG A 80 17.19 -7.46 -2.40
N VAL A 81 18.38 -7.12 -1.93
CA VAL A 81 18.56 -6.44 -0.63
C VAL A 81 17.77 -5.16 -0.56
N GLU A 82 17.87 -4.34 -1.61
CA GLU A 82 17.20 -3.04 -1.64
C GLU A 82 15.68 -3.18 -1.65
N VAL A 83 15.13 -4.06 -2.51
CA VAL A 83 13.67 -4.22 -2.59
C VAL A 83 13.12 -4.87 -1.32
N LEU A 84 13.85 -5.77 -0.69
CA LEU A 84 13.43 -6.39 0.57
C LEU A 84 13.43 -5.39 1.71
N ALA A 85 14.43 -4.52 1.77
CA ALA A 85 14.48 -3.46 2.78
C ALA A 85 13.31 -2.47 2.60
N LEU A 86 13.05 -2.08 1.36
CA LEU A 86 11.94 -1.19 1.03
C LEU A 86 10.59 -1.84 1.38
N ALA A 87 10.40 -3.10 1.01
CA ALA A 87 9.19 -3.84 1.33
C ALA A 87 8.98 -3.96 2.84
N HIS A 88 10.05 -4.21 3.60
CA HIS A 88 9.95 -4.29 5.07
C HIS A 88 9.53 -2.95 5.67
N ALA A 89 10.03 -1.85 5.15
CA ALA A 89 9.62 -0.51 5.61
C ALA A 89 8.13 -0.27 5.34
N VAL A 90 7.63 -0.68 4.19
CA VAL A 90 6.19 -0.60 3.87
C VAL A 90 5.38 -1.45 4.83
N ARG A 91 5.81 -2.69 5.06
CA ARG A 91 5.12 -3.61 5.99
C ARG A 91 5.03 -3.01 7.38
N ARG A 92 6.13 -2.49 7.91
CA ARG A 92 6.14 -1.86 9.24
C ARG A 92 5.24 -0.63 9.32
N ALA A 93 5.13 0.12 8.23
CA ALA A 93 4.31 1.33 8.22
C ALA A 93 2.81 1.01 8.23
N LEU A 94 2.39 -0.11 7.65
CA LEU A 94 0.98 -0.42 7.45
C LEU A 94 0.44 -1.58 8.28
N ASP A 95 1.27 -2.53 8.70
CA ASP A 95 0.81 -3.69 9.47
C ASP A 95 0.34 -3.24 10.84
N ASP A 96 -0.92 -3.54 11.14
CA ASP A 96 -1.56 -3.13 12.40
C ASP A 96 -1.51 -1.62 12.62
N ALA A 97 -1.54 -0.83 11.54
CA ALA A 97 -1.41 0.62 11.61
C ALA A 97 -2.74 1.28 11.98
N PRO A 98 -2.73 2.28 12.88
CA PRO A 98 -3.94 3.03 13.24
C PRO A 98 -4.21 4.13 12.23
N LEU A 99 -4.77 3.77 11.06
CA LEU A 99 -5.06 4.73 10.01
C LEU A 99 -6.29 5.56 10.35
N THR A 100 -6.24 6.85 10.02
CA THR A 100 -7.37 7.77 10.19
C THR A 100 -8.05 7.96 8.83
N LEU A 101 -9.31 7.54 8.74
CA LEU A 101 -10.09 7.63 7.52
C LEU A 101 -11.14 8.73 7.63
N SER A 102 -11.33 9.48 6.56
CA SER A 102 -12.35 10.53 6.53
C SER A 102 -13.74 9.92 6.33
N GLY A 103 -14.64 10.14 7.29
CA GLY A 103 -16.02 9.65 7.21
C GLY A 103 -16.19 8.16 7.50
N HIS A 104 -15.13 7.49 7.85
CA HIS A 104 -15.12 6.06 8.14
C HIS A 104 -14.20 5.76 9.31
N SER A 105 -14.32 4.57 9.88
CA SER A 105 -13.39 4.10 10.90
C SER A 105 -12.72 2.82 10.46
N LEU A 106 -11.45 2.67 10.81
CA LEU A 106 -10.69 1.47 10.56
C LEU A 106 -10.86 0.52 11.73
N ASP A 107 -11.29 -0.72 11.45
CA ASP A 107 -11.33 -1.75 12.48
C ASP A 107 -9.95 -2.39 12.63
N TRP A 108 -9.33 -2.75 11.52
CA TRP A 108 -7.99 -3.33 11.49
C TRP A 108 -7.39 -3.24 10.09
N CYS A 109 -6.07 -3.31 10.04
CA CYS A 109 -5.30 -3.37 8.79
C CYS A 109 -4.12 -4.30 9.00
N ASP A 110 -4.11 -5.42 8.29
CA ASP A 110 -3.13 -6.49 8.49
C ASP A 110 -2.36 -6.80 7.22
N PHE A 111 -1.07 -7.08 7.39
CA PHE A 111 -0.24 -7.62 6.33
C PHE A 111 -0.58 -9.09 6.11
N LEU A 112 -0.69 -9.52 4.85
CA LEU A 112 -1.01 -10.89 4.50
C LEU A 112 0.17 -11.64 3.89
N THR A 113 0.65 -11.18 2.74
CA THR A 113 1.70 -11.88 1.99
C THR A 113 2.59 -10.90 1.26
N GLN A 114 3.74 -11.41 0.87
CA GLN A 114 4.71 -10.65 0.07
C GLN A 114 5.32 -11.58 -0.97
N SER A 115 5.42 -11.13 -2.20
CA SER A 115 6.18 -11.82 -3.23
C SER A 115 7.18 -10.86 -3.86
N VAL A 116 8.34 -11.40 -4.23
CA VAL A 116 9.44 -10.62 -4.80
C VAL A 116 9.87 -11.28 -6.10
N ASN A 117 9.84 -10.52 -7.18
CA ASN A 117 10.15 -11.00 -8.51
C ASN A 117 11.07 -10.05 -9.24
N GLN A 118 11.88 -10.60 -10.13
CA GLN A 118 12.70 -9.81 -11.04
C GLN A 118 12.01 -9.77 -12.40
N SER A 119 12.12 -8.64 -13.10
CA SER A 119 11.61 -8.52 -14.45
C SER A 119 12.35 -9.48 -15.41
N ARG A 120 11.71 -9.83 -16.54
CA ARG A 120 12.28 -10.77 -17.50
C ARG A 120 13.63 -10.30 -18.06
N ASP A 121 13.78 -8.99 -18.25
CA ASP A 121 15.01 -8.41 -18.75
C ASP A 121 16.06 -8.16 -17.67
N GLY A 122 15.72 -8.47 -16.41
CA GLY A 122 16.61 -8.27 -15.28
C GLY A 122 16.78 -6.82 -14.86
N ALA A 123 16.01 -5.89 -15.43
CA ALA A 123 16.23 -4.46 -15.22
C ALA A 123 15.64 -3.95 -13.90
N THR A 124 14.69 -4.66 -13.31
CA THR A 124 14.00 -4.22 -12.10
C THR A 124 13.69 -5.38 -11.16
N TRP A 125 13.61 -5.07 -9.86
CA TRP A 125 13.04 -5.94 -8.84
C TRP A 125 11.71 -5.35 -8.39
N THR A 126 10.71 -6.19 -8.20
CA THR A 126 9.39 -5.79 -7.73
C THR A 126 8.99 -6.63 -6.53
N ALA A 127 8.61 -5.97 -5.44
CA ALA A 127 7.96 -6.61 -4.30
C ALA A 127 6.50 -6.20 -4.29
N VAL A 128 5.61 -7.17 -4.16
CA VAL A 128 4.16 -6.95 -4.05
C VAL A 128 3.74 -7.41 -2.66
N LEU A 129 3.26 -6.47 -1.85
CA LEU A 129 2.77 -6.74 -0.51
C LEU A 129 1.25 -6.66 -0.52
N ALA A 130 0.61 -7.71 -0.03
CA ALA A 130 -0.85 -7.73 0.09
C ALA A 130 -1.26 -7.46 1.53
N PHE A 131 -2.23 -6.59 1.68
CA PHE A 131 -2.83 -6.21 2.96
C PHE A 131 -4.33 -6.36 2.89
N GLU A 132 -4.95 -6.54 4.04
CA GLU A 132 -6.40 -6.52 4.17
C GLU A 132 -6.78 -5.57 5.30
N ALA A 133 -7.81 -4.77 5.06
CA ALA A 133 -8.32 -3.83 6.04
C ALA A 133 -9.82 -3.98 6.16
N SER A 134 -10.34 -3.82 7.37
CA SER A 134 -11.79 -3.76 7.61
C SER A 134 -12.18 -2.34 7.97
N VAL A 135 -13.12 -1.80 7.23
CA VAL A 135 -13.55 -0.41 7.34
C VAL A 135 -15.05 -0.36 7.64
N ALA A 136 -15.40 0.40 8.66
CA ALA A 136 -16.80 0.63 9.03
C ALA A 136 -17.17 2.09 8.80
N ALA A 137 -18.44 2.35 8.52
CA ALA A 137 -18.90 3.72 8.44
C ALA A 137 -18.81 4.37 9.83
N ALA A 138 -18.31 5.59 9.89
CA ALA A 138 -18.29 6.36 11.12
C ALA A 138 -19.74 6.78 11.45
N VAL A 139 -20.10 6.64 12.72
CA VAL A 139 -21.45 6.95 13.21
C VAL A 139 -21.51 8.39 13.66
#